data_32ec79da7e239cfc6d12f602a793f931
#
_entry.id   32ec79da7e239cfc6d12f602a793f931
#
_cell.length_a   1.000
_cell.length_b   1.000
_cell.length_c   1.000
_cell.angle_alpha   90.00
_cell.angle_beta   90.00
_cell.angle_gamma   90.00
#
_symmetry.space_group_name_H-M   'P 1'
#
loop_
_entity.id
_entity.type
_entity.pdbx_description
1 polymer ?
#
loop_
_entity_poly.entity_id
_entity_poly.type
_entity_poly.pdbx_seq_one_letter_code
_entity_poly.pdbx_strand_id
1 'polypeptide(L)'
;MNPVLWAAASALAGVGLELAYRRGIDFWPNSWWIAPTSLLLTYGIYHTVRSDLGWFGGIVIFGAMTATLRLGLAFTLGHETPSVGSFVSGAVLGLGVLVRLIWR
;
A
#
# COMPACT_ATOMS: atom_id res chain seq x y z
N MET A 1 6.93 0.58 -17.34
CA MET A 1 7.41 0.93 -15.99
C MET A 1 7.63 -0.35 -15.21
N ASN A 2 8.63 -0.35 -14.34
CA ASN A 2 8.97 -1.50 -13.50
C ASN A 2 7.76 -1.92 -12.64
N PRO A 3 7.45 -3.22 -12.51
CA PRO A 3 6.32 -3.66 -11.68
C PRO A 3 6.43 -3.22 -10.21
N VAL A 4 7.64 -3.08 -9.67
CA VAL A 4 7.83 -2.57 -8.31
C VAL A 4 7.38 -1.10 -8.22
N LEU A 5 7.64 -0.31 -9.26
CA LEU A 5 7.18 1.08 -9.30
C LEU A 5 5.66 1.18 -9.42
N TRP A 6 5.04 0.27 -10.18
CA TRP A 6 3.57 0.19 -10.24
C TRP A 6 2.97 -0.16 -8.89
N ALA A 7 3.58 -1.12 -8.18
CA ALA A 7 3.16 -1.48 -6.83
C ALA A 7 3.31 -0.30 -5.86
N ALA A 8 4.42 0.44 -5.96
CA ALA A 8 4.64 1.62 -5.13
C ALA A 8 3.62 2.72 -5.41
N ALA A 9 3.32 3.00 -6.69
CA ALA A 9 2.32 3.99 -7.06
C ALA A 9 0.94 3.61 -6.52
N SER A 10 0.55 2.34 -6.66
CA SER A 10 -0.71 1.83 -6.11
C SER A 10 -0.75 1.94 -4.60
N ALA A 11 0.33 1.58 -3.93
CA ALA A 11 0.43 1.66 -2.47
C ALA A 11 0.27 3.10 -1.99
N LEU A 12 0.93 4.05 -2.64
CA LEU A 12 0.80 5.47 -2.30
C LEU A 12 -0.63 5.96 -2.49
N ALA A 13 -1.27 5.61 -3.61
CA ALA A 13 -2.65 6.00 -3.88
C ALA A 13 -3.60 5.42 -2.83
N GLY A 14 -3.48 4.13 -2.53
CA GLY A 14 -4.36 3.46 -1.57
C GLY A 14 -4.19 3.97 -0.15
N VAL A 15 -2.95 4.10 0.31
CA VAL A 15 -2.66 4.58 1.66
C VAL A 15 -3.03 6.06 1.80
N GLY A 16 -2.82 6.85 0.74
CA GLY A 16 -3.25 8.25 0.73
C GLY A 16 -4.76 8.39 0.90
N LEU A 17 -5.54 7.56 0.22
CA LEU A 17 -7.00 7.53 0.39
C LEU A 17 -7.38 7.13 1.81
N GLU A 18 -6.74 6.11 2.36
CA GLU A 18 -7.02 5.68 3.74
C GLU A 18 -6.75 6.78 4.75
N LEU A 19 -5.64 7.51 4.57
CA LEU A 19 -5.31 8.63 5.44
C LEU A 19 -6.34 9.73 5.33
N ALA A 20 -6.81 10.05 4.12
CA ALA A 20 -7.86 11.03 3.91
C ALA A 20 -9.14 10.63 4.63
N TYR A 21 -9.55 9.37 4.51
CA TYR A 21 -10.73 8.85 5.22
C TYR A 21 -10.55 8.92 6.73
N ARG A 22 -9.38 8.59 7.21
CA ARG A 22 -9.07 8.65 8.64
C ARG A 22 -9.17 10.06 9.19
N ARG A 23 -8.88 11.07 8.38
CA ARG A 23 -9.01 12.48 8.75
C ARG A 23 -10.41 13.04 8.60
N GLY A 24 -11.37 12.20 8.22
CA GLY A 24 -12.77 12.60 8.15
C GLY A 24 -13.21 13.15 6.80
N ILE A 25 -12.46 12.88 5.73
CA ILE A 25 -12.87 13.30 4.38
C ILE A 25 -14.08 12.46 3.96
N ASP A 26 -15.17 13.13 3.60
CA ASP A 26 -16.37 12.46 3.11
C ASP A 26 -16.21 12.05 1.66
N PHE A 27 -16.71 10.85 1.35
CA PHE A 27 -16.56 10.28 0.01
C PHE A 27 -17.26 11.12 -1.06
N TRP A 28 -18.55 11.43 -0.87
CA TRP A 28 -19.35 11.99 -1.97
C TRP A 28 -18.92 13.40 -2.41
N PRO A 29 -18.67 14.36 -1.51
CA PRO A 29 -18.21 15.69 -1.95
C PRO A 29 -16.84 15.64 -2.62
N ASN A 30 -16.04 14.63 -2.34
CA ASN A 30 -14.67 14.47 -2.82
C ASN A 30 -14.53 13.40 -3.89
N SER A 31 -15.62 12.83 -4.37
CA SER A 31 -15.57 11.73 -5.35
C SER A 31 -14.84 12.10 -6.65
N TRP A 32 -14.81 13.37 -7.00
CA TRP A 32 -14.15 13.85 -8.21
C TRP A 32 -12.64 13.57 -8.23
N TRP A 33 -12.00 13.51 -7.06
CA TRP A 33 -10.59 13.16 -6.97
C TRP A 33 -10.36 11.75 -6.40
N ILE A 34 -11.29 11.25 -5.59
CA ILE A 34 -11.21 9.90 -5.02
C ILE A 34 -11.33 8.84 -6.12
N ALA A 35 -12.26 9.01 -7.05
CA ALA A 35 -12.46 8.05 -8.12
C ALA A 35 -11.23 7.90 -9.03
N PRO A 36 -10.61 8.98 -9.54
CA PRO A 36 -9.36 8.85 -10.29
C PRO A 36 -8.23 8.22 -9.48
N THR A 37 -8.12 8.53 -8.20
CA THR A 37 -7.09 7.97 -7.34
C THR A 37 -7.31 6.47 -7.14
N SER A 38 -8.57 6.05 -6.95
CA SER A 38 -8.92 4.63 -6.86
C SER A 38 -8.62 3.90 -8.17
N LEU A 39 -8.84 4.55 -9.31
CA LEU A 39 -8.51 3.99 -10.61
C LEU A 39 -7.00 3.80 -10.76
N LEU A 40 -6.20 4.74 -10.30
CA LEU A 40 -4.75 4.60 -10.29
C LEU A 40 -4.31 3.43 -9.42
N LEU A 41 -4.91 3.27 -8.24
CA LEU A 41 -4.67 2.13 -7.36
C LEU A 41 -4.93 0.81 -8.09
N THR A 42 -6.09 0.67 -8.70
CA THR A 42 -6.49 -0.53 -9.42
C THR A 42 -5.59 -0.79 -10.63
N TYR A 43 -5.26 0.25 -11.38
CA TYR A 43 -4.42 0.14 -12.57
C TYR A 43 -3.00 -0.30 -12.21
N GLY A 44 -2.45 0.21 -11.14
CA GLY A 44 -1.13 -0.19 -10.66
C GLY A 44 -1.12 -1.65 -10.17
N ILE A 45 -2.15 -2.09 -9.46
CA ILE A 45 -2.30 -3.49 -9.07
C ILE A 45 -2.38 -4.38 -10.32
N TYR A 46 -3.15 -3.95 -11.32
CA TYR A 46 -3.29 -4.67 -12.59
C TYR A 46 -1.92 -4.93 -13.22
N HIS A 47 -1.09 -3.90 -13.33
CA HIS A 47 0.26 -4.05 -13.90
C HIS A 47 1.18 -4.89 -13.04
N THR A 48 1.07 -4.77 -11.73
CA THR A 48 1.88 -5.55 -10.79
C THR A 48 1.59 -7.04 -10.90
N VAL A 49 0.31 -7.39 -10.93
CA VAL A 49 -0.13 -8.79 -10.97
C VAL A 49 0.21 -9.45 -12.32
N ARG A 50 0.17 -8.68 -13.40
CA ARG A 50 0.48 -9.20 -14.74
C ARG A 50 1.97 -9.21 -15.07
N SER A 51 2.81 -8.74 -14.16
CA SER A 51 4.25 -8.74 -14.35
C SER A 51 4.87 -10.11 -14.07
N ASP A 52 6.19 -10.19 -14.23
CA ASP A 52 6.96 -11.40 -13.92
C ASP A 52 6.88 -11.80 -12.44
N LEU A 53 6.47 -10.88 -11.57
CA LEU A 53 6.27 -11.18 -10.16
C LEU A 53 5.14 -12.20 -9.94
N GLY A 54 4.20 -12.29 -10.88
CA GLY A 54 3.04 -13.15 -10.78
C GLY A 54 2.00 -12.62 -9.79
N TRP A 55 0.89 -13.33 -9.71
CA TRP A 55 -0.21 -12.92 -8.85
C TRP A 55 0.21 -12.88 -7.38
N PHE A 56 0.71 -14.00 -6.87
CA PHE A 56 1.06 -14.09 -5.44
C PHE A 56 2.24 -13.16 -5.10
N GLY A 57 3.31 -13.19 -5.90
CA GLY A 57 4.47 -12.34 -5.66
C GLY A 57 4.15 -10.85 -5.75
N GLY A 58 3.32 -10.46 -6.71
CA GLY A 58 2.88 -9.07 -6.84
C GLY A 58 2.10 -8.60 -5.64
N ILE A 59 1.17 -9.42 -5.15
CA ILE A 59 0.35 -9.08 -3.99
C ILE A 59 1.20 -9.02 -2.71
N VAL A 60 2.18 -9.89 -2.55
CA VAL A 60 3.10 -9.84 -1.40
C VAL A 60 3.86 -8.52 -1.38
N ILE A 61 4.43 -8.11 -2.50
CA ILE A 61 5.19 -6.85 -2.60
C ILE A 61 4.27 -5.65 -2.35
N PHE A 62 3.11 -5.63 -2.99
CA PHE A 62 2.12 -4.56 -2.80
C PHE A 62 1.68 -4.48 -1.33
N GLY A 63 1.34 -5.62 -0.72
CA GLY A 63 0.90 -5.68 0.67
C GLY A 63 1.94 -5.15 1.64
N ALA A 64 3.20 -5.48 1.41
CA ALA A 64 4.27 -4.99 2.28
C ALA A 64 4.55 -3.50 2.09
N MET A 65 4.49 -3.00 0.86
CA MET A 65 4.62 -1.56 0.62
C MET A 65 3.50 -0.79 1.31
N THR A 66 2.26 -1.27 1.22
CA THR A 66 1.14 -0.62 1.91
C THR A 66 1.28 -0.69 3.42
N ALA A 67 1.70 -1.83 3.97
CA ALA A 67 1.89 -1.99 5.42
C ALA A 67 2.98 -1.04 5.92
N THR A 68 4.10 -0.93 5.21
CA THR A 68 5.20 -0.04 5.57
C THR A 68 4.75 1.42 5.54
N LEU A 69 4.04 1.83 4.49
CA LEU A 69 3.52 3.19 4.37
C LEU A 69 2.50 3.50 5.47
N ARG A 70 1.59 2.56 5.75
CA ARG A 70 0.62 2.74 6.82
C ARG A 70 1.29 2.95 8.17
N LEU A 71 2.30 2.13 8.47
CA LEU A 71 3.03 2.26 9.73
C LEU A 71 3.73 3.61 9.83
N GLY A 72 4.46 4.01 8.79
CA GLY A 72 5.17 5.29 8.77
C GLY A 72 4.23 6.49 8.87
N LEU A 73 3.13 6.47 8.11
CA LEU A 73 2.17 7.57 8.12
C LEU A 73 1.35 7.62 9.41
N ALA A 74 1.05 6.46 10.01
CA ALA A 74 0.37 6.43 11.30
C ALA A 74 1.20 7.12 12.38
N PHE A 75 2.50 6.87 12.39
CA PHE A 75 3.41 7.54 13.33
C PHE A 75 3.53 9.04 13.08
N THR A 76 3.68 9.43 11.83
CA THR A 76 4.05 10.81 11.50
C THR A 76 2.83 11.71 11.33
N LEU A 77 1.91 11.34 10.45
CA LEU A 77 0.77 12.18 10.08
C LEU A 77 -0.50 11.83 10.84
N GLY A 78 -0.68 10.56 11.19
CA GLY A 78 -1.83 10.10 11.95
C GLY A 78 -1.70 10.30 13.45
N HIS A 79 -0.49 10.59 13.95
CA HIS A 79 -0.19 10.72 15.38
C HIS A 79 -0.67 9.51 16.19
N GLU A 80 -0.67 8.34 15.60
CA GLU A 80 -1.05 7.11 16.26
C GLU A 80 0.19 6.36 16.73
N THR A 81 0.10 5.74 17.90
CA THR A 81 1.11 4.80 18.37
C THR A 81 0.61 3.38 18.09
N PRO A 82 1.24 2.65 17.15
CA PRO A 82 0.81 1.30 16.84
C PRO A 82 0.92 0.40 18.08
N SER A 83 -0.01 -0.54 18.22
CA SER A 83 0.08 -1.57 19.23
C SER A 83 1.28 -2.48 18.95
N VAL A 84 1.73 -3.20 19.99
CA VAL A 84 2.83 -4.18 19.82
C VAL A 84 2.46 -5.20 18.74
N GLY A 85 1.20 -5.67 18.73
CA GLY A 85 0.74 -6.62 17.72
C GLY A 85 0.81 -6.05 16.31
N SER A 86 0.39 -4.80 16.12
CA SER A 86 0.46 -4.14 14.81
C SER A 86 1.91 -3.95 14.35
N PHE A 87 2.79 -3.55 15.26
CA PHE A 87 4.20 -3.37 14.96
C PHE A 87 4.86 -4.69 14.55
N VAL A 88 4.61 -5.76 15.30
CA VAL A 88 5.15 -7.10 14.99
C VAL A 88 4.62 -7.59 13.64
N SER A 89 3.33 -7.41 13.37
CA SER A 89 2.74 -7.81 12.10
C SER A 89 3.38 -7.06 10.92
N GLY A 90 3.62 -5.75 11.07
CA GLY A 90 4.30 -4.96 10.06
C GLY A 90 5.73 -5.43 9.83
N ALA A 91 6.45 -5.78 10.89
CA ALA A 91 7.80 -6.31 10.78
C ALA A 91 7.83 -7.65 10.05
N VAL A 92 6.88 -8.53 10.32
CA VAL A 92 6.76 -9.83 9.64
C VAL A 92 6.49 -9.62 8.16
N LEU A 93 5.60 -8.69 7.79
CA LEU A 93 5.35 -8.35 6.40
C LEU A 93 6.60 -7.80 5.70
N GLY A 94 7.34 -6.94 6.37
CA GLY A 94 8.61 -6.43 5.85
C GLY A 94 9.63 -7.53 5.61
N LEU A 95 9.76 -8.47 6.55
CA LEU A 95 10.62 -9.63 6.38
C LEU A 95 10.14 -10.50 5.22
N GLY A 96 8.83 -10.64 5.03
CA GLY A 96 8.27 -11.37 3.91
C GLY A 96 8.70 -10.81 2.56
N VAL A 97 8.77 -9.49 2.43
CA VAL A 97 9.26 -8.85 1.21
C VAL A 97 10.74 -9.12 0.99
N LEU A 98 11.54 -8.99 2.05
CA LEU A 98 12.97 -9.29 1.94
C LEU A 98 13.19 -10.73 1.47
N VAL A 99 12.47 -11.67 2.04
CA VAL A 99 12.54 -13.08 1.63
C VAL A 99 12.15 -13.21 0.15
N ARG A 100 11.09 -12.55 -0.30
CA ARG A 100 10.65 -12.63 -1.69
C ARG A 100 11.67 -12.04 -2.66
N LEU A 101 12.34 -10.95 -2.27
CA LEU A 101 13.35 -10.30 -3.11
C LEU A 101 14.63 -11.11 -3.21
N ILE A 102 15.03 -11.75 -2.12
CA ILE A 102 16.26 -12.55 -2.05
C ILE A 102 16.03 -13.93 -2.68
N TRP A 103 14.92 -14.54 -2.37
CA TRP A 103 14.61 -15.93 -2.74
C TRP A 103 13.59 -15.93 -3.87
N ARG A 104 14.07 -15.71 -5.04
CA ARG A 104 13.23 -15.67 -6.23
C ARG A 104 12.77 -17.05 -6.70
#